data_d145d1f8106083d9992d5d598dc58df2
#
_entry.id   d145d1f8106083d9992d5d598dc58df2
#
_cell.length_a   1.000
_cell.length_b   1.000
_cell.length_c   1.000
_cell.angle_alpha   90.00
_cell.angle_beta   90.00
_cell.angle_gamma   90.00
#
_symmetry.space_group_name_H-M   'P 1'
#
loop_
_entity.id
_entity.type
_entity.pdbx_description
1 polymer ?
#
loop_
_entity_poly.entity_id
_entity_poly.type
_entity_poly.pdbx_seq_one_letter_code
_entity_poly.pdbx_strand_id
1 'polypeptide(L)'
;GFNLHDTMIFEKINPIPQIYCKRYNNLFDYMFVFSKGSVDTHNAIRIPTKHANLELGSTTYKNYSANEQKRTKLAKPVKDTKIKGNIWKYVVGKKKEDQEAKEHSAPFPCALARDHIISWSNEGDLVLDPMCGSGTTGREAVLLNRKFLGIDISKEYCALTERRIRNALDAHGSLLLYNH
;
A
#
# COMPACT_ATOMS: atom_id res chain seq x y z
N GLY A 1 22.08 -3.23 13.42
CA GLY A 1 21.04 -4.05 12.80
C GLY A 1 19.80 -3.22 12.47
N PHE A 2 18.76 -3.88 11.99
CA PHE A 2 17.45 -3.29 11.75
C PHE A 2 16.51 -3.63 12.90
N ASN A 3 15.61 -2.71 13.22
CA ASN A 3 14.54 -2.91 14.18
C ASN A 3 13.25 -3.26 13.43
N LEU A 4 12.50 -4.24 13.89
CA LEU A 4 11.14 -4.47 13.40
C LEU A 4 10.25 -3.35 13.93
N HIS A 5 9.71 -2.52 13.01
CA HIS A 5 8.86 -1.40 13.34
C HIS A 5 7.37 -1.79 13.32
N ASP A 6 6.93 -2.46 12.26
CA ASP A 6 5.52 -2.90 12.13
C ASP A 6 5.43 -4.25 11.43
N THR A 7 4.37 -5.00 11.75
CA THR A 7 3.97 -6.22 11.09
C THR A 7 2.61 -6.00 10.45
N MET A 8 2.57 -6.03 9.14
CA MET A 8 1.39 -5.75 8.35
C MET A 8 0.95 -6.99 7.57
N ILE A 9 -0.28 -7.00 7.10
CA ILE A 9 -0.86 -8.07 6.32
C ILE A 9 -1.38 -7.51 4.99
N PHE A 10 -0.92 -8.08 3.90
CA PHE A 10 -1.51 -7.93 2.58
C PHE A 10 -2.60 -8.99 2.38
N GLU A 11 -3.86 -8.62 2.51
CA GLU A 11 -5.01 -9.50 2.27
C GLU A 11 -5.39 -9.46 0.78
N LYS A 12 -5.42 -10.64 0.16
CA LYS A 12 -5.78 -10.84 -1.25
C LYS A 12 -7.31 -10.96 -1.36
N ILE A 13 -7.98 -9.99 -2.00
CA ILE A 13 -9.45 -10.00 -2.12
C ILE A 13 -9.92 -11.14 -3.03
N ASN A 14 -9.16 -11.46 -4.07
CA ASN A 14 -9.48 -12.51 -5.06
C ASN A 14 -8.27 -13.44 -5.28
N PRO A 15 -7.90 -14.24 -4.26
CA PRO A 15 -6.76 -15.15 -4.36
C PRO A 15 -7.02 -16.24 -5.40
N ILE A 16 -5.94 -16.72 -6.04
CA ILE A 16 -6.02 -17.86 -6.95
C ILE A 16 -6.28 -19.13 -6.13
N PRO A 17 -7.35 -19.90 -6.43
CA PRO A 17 -7.62 -21.14 -5.72
C PRO A 17 -6.49 -22.16 -5.86
N GLN A 18 -6.09 -22.77 -4.76
CA GLN A 18 -5.04 -23.82 -4.74
C GLN A 18 -5.69 -25.21 -4.64
N ILE A 19 -6.50 -25.56 -5.64
CA ILE A 19 -7.32 -26.80 -5.64
C ILE A 19 -6.51 -28.10 -5.64
N TYR A 20 -5.25 -28.07 -6.07
CA TYR A 20 -4.38 -29.25 -6.12
C TYR A 20 -3.48 -29.42 -4.89
N CYS A 21 -3.53 -28.49 -3.95
CA CYS A 21 -2.69 -28.52 -2.75
C CYS A 21 -3.50 -29.00 -1.53
N LYS A 22 -2.94 -29.95 -0.76
CA LYS A 22 -3.53 -30.39 0.52
C LYS A 22 -3.33 -29.34 1.63
N ARG A 23 -3.72 -28.09 1.37
CA ARG A 23 -3.63 -26.95 2.31
C ARG A 23 -4.73 -25.93 2.01
N TYR A 24 -4.98 -25.06 2.96
CA TYR A 24 -5.89 -23.92 2.76
C TYR A 24 -5.35 -22.95 1.72
N ASN A 25 -6.26 -22.21 1.06
CA ASN A 25 -5.88 -21.15 0.14
C ASN A 25 -5.09 -20.06 0.84
N ASN A 26 -4.03 -19.57 0.20
CA ASN A 26 -3.24 -18.47 0.72
C ASN A 26 -3.97 -17.14 0.47
N LEU A 27 -4.63 -16.63 1.51
CA LEU A 27 -5.43 -15.40 1.45
C LEU A 27 -4.61 -14.15 1.76
N PHE A 28 -3.41 -14.27 2.32
CA PHE A 28 -2.61 -13.13 2.72
C PHE A 28 -1.11 -13.42 2.64
N ASP A 29 -0.33 -12.34 2.59
CA ASP A 29 1.11 -12.36 2.78
C ASP A 29 1.47 -11.40 3.92
N TYR A 30 2.52 -11.74 4.69
CA TYR A 30 3.09 -10.83 5.68
C TYR A 30 3.92 -9.74 5.00
N MET A 31 3.84 -8.52 5.54
CA MET A 31 4.69 -7.39 5.17
C MET A 31 5.36 -6.88 6.43
N PHE A 32 6.69 -6.95 6.48
CA PHE A 32 7.46 -6.49 7.62
C PHE A 32 8.09 -5.14 7.31
N VAL A 33 7.86 -4.16 8.18
CA VAL A 33 8.49 -2.86 8.10
C VAL A 33 9.65 -2.83 9.06
N PHE A 34 10.84 -2.63 8.53
CA PHE A 34 12.07 -2.50 9.32
C PHE A 34 12.61 -1.08 9.25
N SER A 35 13.21 -0.62 10.33
CA SER A 35 13.92 0.66 10.41
C SER A 35 15.36 0.48 10.84
N LYS A 36 16.25 1.33 10.33
CA LYS A 36 17.60 1.48 10.85
C LYS A 36 17.61 2.67 11.82
N GLY A 37 17.53 2.37 13.12
CA GLY A 37 17.30 3.38 14.15
C GLY A 37 15.81 3.69 14.37
N SER A 38 15.50 4.95 14.67
CA SER A 38 14.12 5.46 14.76
C SER A 38 13.50 5.56 13.37
N VAL A 39 12.15 5.55 13.33
CA VAL A 39 11.41 5.82 12.09
C VAL A 39 11.25 7.33 11.95
N ASP A 40 11.85 7.89 10.93
CA ASP A 40 11.84 9.34 10.70
C ASP A 40 10.61 9.80 9.90
N THR A 41 10.05 8.91 9.06
CA THR A 41 8.91 9.22 8.21
C THR A 41 7.78 8.21 8.40
N HIS A 42 6.60 8.71 8.78
CA HIS A 42 5.36 7.93 8.82
C HIS A 42 4.18 8.79 8.38
N ASN A 43 3.84 8.72 7.11
CA ASN A 43 2.69 9.40 6.51
C ASN A 43 1.46 8.48 6.57
N ALA A 44 0.79 8.42 7.71
CA ALA A 44 -0.32 7.50 7.93
C ALA A 44 -1.47 7.72 6.94
N ILE A 45 -1.80 6.70 6.16
CA ILE A 45 -2.97 6.71 5.28
C ILE A 45 -4.23 6.79 6.13
N ARG A 46 -5.13 7.70 5.78
CA ARG A 46 -6.39 7.90 6.47
C ARG A 46 -7.55 7.41 5.62
N ILE A 47 -8.51 6.77 6.29
CA ILE A 47 -9.74 6.26 5.68
C ILE A 47 -10.96 6.86 6.37
N PRO A 48 -12.12 6.95 5.70
CA PRO A 48 -13.36 7.43 6.31
C PRO A 48 -13.72 6.63 7.57
N THR A 49 -14.25 7.33 8.57
CA THR A 49 -14.76 6.70 9.79
C THR A 49 -16.21 6.29 9.59
N LYS A 50 -16.56 5.05 9.94
CA LYS A 50 -17.95 4.55 9.81
C LYS A 50 -18.98 5.35 10.62
N HIS A 51 -18.55 6.09 11.61
CA HIS A 51 -19.38 6.82 12.57
C HIS A 51 -19.09 8.33 12.57
N ALA A 52 -18.69 8.88 11.42
CA ALA A 52 -18.36 10.30 11.28
C ALA A 52 -19.51 11.27 11.68
N ASN A 53 -20.75 10.81 11.61
CA ASN A 53 -21.94 11.62 11.87
C ASN A 53 -22.54 11.41 13.28
N LEU A 54 -21.81 10.79 14.20
CA LEU A 54 -22.29 10.64 15.57
C LEU A 54 -22.23 11.95 16.31
N GLU A 55 -23.40 12.42 16.78
CA GLU A 55 -23.53 13.64 17.57
C GLU A 55 -22.85 13.52 18.94
N LEU A 56 -22.40 14.67 19.47
CA LEU A 56 -21.91 14.79 20.84
C LEU A 56 -22.98 14.30 21.83
N GLY A 57 -22.58 13.48 22.78
CA GLY A 57 -23.51 12.87 23.74
C GLY A 57 -24.12 11.55 23.30
N SER A 58 -23.94 11.13 22.03
CA SER A 58 -24.31 9.79 21.57
C SER A 58 -23.63 8.72 22.43
N THR A 59 -24.37 7.64 22.68
CA THR A 59 -23.87 6.56 23.53
C THR A 59 -23.08 5.53 22.70
N THR A 60 -21.85 5.28 23.09
CA THR A 60 -21.01 4.22 22.48
C THR A 60 -20.76 3.10 23.50
N TYR A 61 -20.53 1.89 22.98
CA TYR A 61 -20.13 0.77 23.82
C TYR A 61 -18.61 0.67 23.86
N LYS A 62 -18.05 0.62 25.07
CA LYS A 62 -16.67 0.19 25.29
C LYS A 62 -16.70 -1.19 25.94
N ASN A 63 -16.10 -2.17 25.27
CA ASN A 63 -15.88 -3.49 25.84
C ASN A 63 -14.60 -3.44 26.67
N TYR A 64 -14.73 -3.50 28.00
CA TYR A 64 -13.57 -3.58 28.90
C TYR A 64 -13.22 -5.02 29.29
N SER A 65 -14.16 -5.94 29.20
CA SER A 65 -13.96 -7.39 29.35
C SER A 65 -15.10 -8.13 28.66
N ALA A 66 -14.96 -9.43 28.51
CA ALA A 66 -15.97 -10.28 27.88
C ALA A 66 -17.37 -10.20 28.53
N ASN A 67 -17.45 -9.71 29.77
CA ASN A 67 -18.69 -9.72 30.58
C ASN A 67 -19.23 -8.33 30.92
N GLU A 68 -18.54 -7.23 30.61
CA GLU A 68 -19.02 -5.88 30.92
C GLU A 68 -19.02 -4.96 29.71
N GLN A 69 -20.23 -4.64 29.23
CA GLN A 69 -20.43 -3.57 28.28
C GLN A 69 -20.78 -2.27 29.00
N LYS A 70 -19.83 -1.36 29.10
CA LYS A 70 -20.10 -0.05 29.68
C LYS A 70 -20.49 0.95 28.59
N ARG A 71 -21.68 1.53 28.72
CA ARG A 71 -22.12 2.66 27.87
C ARG A 71 -21.36 3.92 28.27
N THR A 72 -20.72 4.56 27.33
CA THR A 72 -20.00 5.83 27.55
C THR A 72 -20.51 6.86 26.57
N LYS A 73 -20.82 8.07 27.09
CA LYS A 73 -21.19 9.20 26.23
C LYS A 73 -19.95 9.73 25.51
N LEU A 74 -20.11 10.09 24.25
CA LEU A 74 -19.06 10.74 23.48
C LEU A 74 -18.79 12.15 24.03
N ALA A 75 -17.60 12.36 24.57
CA ALA A 75 -17.14 13.65 25.10
C ALA A 75 -16.51 14.53 24.02
N LYS A 76 -16.16 13.98 22.84
CA LYS A 76 -15.54 14.70 21.72
C LYS A 76 -16.16 14.22 20.42
N PRO A 77 -16.26 15.09 19.39
CA PRO A 77 -16.73 14.68 18.06
C PRO A 77 -15.87 13.55 17.48
N VAL A 78 -16.51 12.61 16.78
CA VAL A 78 -15.80 11.59 16.02
C VAL A 78 -15.21 12.26 14.79
N LYS A 79 -13.91 12.11 14.56
CA LYS A 79 -13.24 12.62 13.35
C LYS A 79 -13.78 11.90 12.12
N ASP A 80 -13.92 12.61 11.01
CA ASP A 80 -14.41 12.08 9.74
C ASP A 80 -13.51 10.98 9.17
N THR A 81 -12.24 11.00 9.54
CA THR A 81 -11.26 10.01 9.11
C THR A 81 -10.49 9.41 10.28
N LYS A 82 -10.06 8.16 10.10
CA LYS A 82 -9.16 7.43 11.02
C LYS A 82 -7.95 6.90 10.28
N ILE A 83 -6.88 6.59 10.99
CA ILE A 83 -5.72 5.91 10.42
C ILE A 83 -6.14 4.53 9.92
N LYS A 84 -5.69 4.15 8.70
CA LYS A 84 -5.86 2.81 8.13
C LYS A 84 -5.15 1.80 9.03
N GLY A 85 -5.79 0.65 9.29
CA GLY A 85 -5.15 -0.42 10.07
C GLY A 85 -4.04 -1.12 9.27
N ASN A 86 -3.32 -2.02 9.93
CA ASN A 86 -2.20 -2.77 9.33
C ASN A 86 -2.63 -3.99 8.49
N ILE A 87 -3.92 -4.23 8.28
CA ILE A 87 -4.43 -5.21 7.32
C ILE A 87 -4.88 -4.45 6.07
N TRP A 88 -4.10 -4.58 5.00
CA TRP A 88 -4.34 -3.89 3.75
C TRP A 88 -4.90 -4.85 2.70
N LYS A 89 -6.02 -4.48 2.11
CA LYS A 89 -6.78 -5.33 1.17
C LYS A 89 -6.63 -4.81 -0.25
N TYR A 90 -6.17 -5.67 -1.16
CA TYR A 90 -6.06 -5.35 -2.58
C TYR A 90 -6.53 -6.51 -3.45
N VAL A 91 -7.04 -6.15 -4.62
CA VAL A 91 -7.35 -7.13 -5.68
C VAL A 91 -6.03 -7.58 -6.30
N VAL A 92 -5.81 -8.89 -6.35
CA VAL A 92 -4.65 -9.47 -7.03
C VAL A 92 -5.01 -9.84 -8.47
N GLY A 93 -3.99 -9.98 -9.32
CA GLY A 93 -4.12 -10.32 -10.73
C GLY A 93 -3.98 -9.13 -11.67
N LYS A 94 -4.03 -9.42 -12.98
CA LYS A 94 -3.74 -8.46 -14.04
C LYS A 94 -4.92 -7.51 -14.22
N LYS A 95 -4.80 -6.27 -13.76
CA LYS A 95 -5.78 -5.21 -14.04
C LYS A 95 -5.56 -4.64 -15.46
N LYS A 96 -6.64 -4.10 -16.07
CA LYS A 96 -6.58 -3.39 -17.37
C LYS A 96 -5.61 -2.19 -17.33
N GLU A 97 -5.43 -1.58 -16.16
CA GLU A 97 -4.61 -0.38 -15.93
C GLU A 97 -3.09 -0.64 -16.02
N ASP A 98 -2.65 -1.90 -15.94
CA ASP A 98 -1.23 -2.27 -15.98
C ASP A 98 -1.01 -3.42 -16.97
N GLN A 99 -1.26 -3.13 -18.25
CA GLN A 99 -1.12 -4.13 -19.32
C GLN A 99 0.34 -4.56 -19.54
N GLU A 100 1.29 -3.66 -19.31
CA GLU A 100 2.72 -3.93 -19.48
C GLU A 100 3.27 -4.88 -18.41
N ALA A 101 2.66 -4.91 -17.20
CA ALA A 101 3.02 -5.89 -16.18
C ALA A 101 2.63 -7.33 -16.53
N LYS A 102 1.88 -7.55 -17.62
CA LYS A 102 1.50 -8.90 -18.08
C LYS A 102 2.71 -9.75 -18.51
N GLU A 103 3.80 -9.11 -18.89
CA GLU A 103 5.05 -9.77 -19.26
C GLU A 103 5.78 -10.37 -18.04
N HIS A 104 5.39 -9.97 -16.81
CA HIS A 104 5.95 -10.51 -15.58
C HIS A 104 5.09 -11.63 -14.99
N SER A 105 5.74 -12.68 -14.46
CA SER A 105 5.05 -13.87 -13.94
C SER A 105 4.22 -13.61 -12.67
N ALA A 106 4.63 -12.65 -11.83
CA ALA A 106 4.03 -12.40 -10.52
C ALA A 106 4.00 -10.91 -10.13
N PRO A 107 3.26 -10.04 -10.87
CA PRO A 107 3.16 -8.64 -10.51
C PRO A 107 2.31 -8.46 -9.24
N PHE A 108 2.77 -7.65 -8.30
CA PHE A 108 1.94 -7.22 -7.17
C PHE A 108 1.15 -5.95 -7.53
N PRO A 109 0.05 -5.64 -6.79
CA PRO A 109 -0.81 -4.50 -7.13
C PRO A 109 -0.08 -3.15 -7.01
N CYS A 110 -0.22 -2.28 -8.03
CA CYS A 110 0.34 -0.91 -7.98
C CYS A 110 -0.12 -0.13 -6.75
N ALA A 111 -1.37 -0.30 -6.33
CA ALA A 111 -1.90 0.34 -5.13
C ALA A 111 -1.16 -0.07 -3.85
N LEU A 112 -0.67 -1.32 -3.77
CA LEU A 112 0.15 -1.78 -2.65
C LEU A 112 1.49 -1.04 -2.60
N ALA A 113 2.20 -0.96 -3.74
CA ALA A 113 3.45 -0.19 -3.83
C ALA A 113 3.23 1.28 -3.48
N ARG A 114 2.19 1.89 -4.06
CA ARG A 114 1.83 3.29 -3.81
C ARG A 114 1.62 3.59 -2.33
N ASP A 115 0.80 2.77 -1.68
CA ASP A 115 0.47 2.96 -0.27
C ASP A 115 1.71 2.82 0.62
N HIS A 116 2.62 1.88 0.33
CA HIS A 116 3.90 1.77 1.04
C HIS A 116 4.81 2.96 0.80
N ILE A 117 4.98 3.41 -0.44
CA ILE A 117 5.82 4.55 -0.78
C ILE A 117 5.32 5.82 -0.08
N ILE A 118 4.00 6.07 -0.10
CA ILE A 118 3.40 7.22 0.60
C ILE A 118 3.67 7.12 2.10
N SER A 119 3.45 5.94 2.69
CA SER A 119 3.54 5.76 4.15
C SER A 119 4.95 5.97 4.69
N TRP A 120 5.99 5.57 3.95
CA TRP A 120 7.34 5.44 4.46
C TRP A 120 8.36 6.34 3.77
N SER A 121 7.93 7.25 2.92
CA SER A 121 8.81 8.23 2.27
C SER A 121 8.12 9.57 2.05
N ASN A 122 8.93 10.62 1.85
CA ASN A 122 8.48 11.95 1.43
C ASN A 122 8.83 12.19 -0.03
N GLU A 123 8.25 13.23 -0.64
CA GLU A 123 8.62 13.65 -1.99
C GLU A 123 10.13 13.99 -2.03
N GLY A 124 10.79 13.58 -3.10
CA GLY A 124 12.24 13.73 -3.28
C GLY A 124 13.09 12.64 -2.66
N ASP A 125 12.55 11.79 -1.77
CA ASP A 125 13.27 10.66 -1.18
C ASP A 125 13.63 9.62 -2.23
N LEU A 126 14.64 8.80 -1.94
CA LEU A 126 15.08 7.70 -2.78
C LEU A 126 14.37 6.40 -2.37
N VAL A 127 13.66 5.81 -3.31
CA VAL A 127 13.07 4.46 -3.20
C VAL A 127 14.00 3.48 -3.89
N LEU A 128 14.47 2.48 -3.15
CA LEU A 128 15.29 1.38 -3.66
C LEU A 128 14.45 0.11 -3.76
N ASP A 129 14.50 -0.55 -4.92
CA ASP A 129 13.97 -1.90 -5.11
C ASP A 129 15.07 -2.82 -5.64
N PRO A 130 15.64 -3.71 -4.79
CA PRO A 130 16.78 -4.56 -5.17
C PRO A 130 16.39 -5.77 -6.05
N MET A 131 15.11 -5.95 -6.33
CA MET A 131 14.56 -7.02 -7.19
C MET A 131 13.37 -6.46 -7.97
N CYS A 132 13.60 -5.40 -8.76
CA CYS A 132 12.54 -4.53 -9.29
C CYS A 132 11.61 -5.21 -10.32
N GLY A 133 12.02 -6.34 -10.92
CA GLY A 133 11.21 -7.10 -11.85
C GLY A 133 10.61 -6.24 -12.96
N SER A 134 9.30 -6.21 -13.07
CA SER A 134 8.59 -5.36 -14.05
C SER A 134 8.53 -3.88 -13.68
N GLY A 135 9.11 -3.44 -12.56
CA GLY A 135 9.22 -2.04 -12.17
C GLY A 135 7.97 -1.39 -11.60
N THR A 136 7.10 -2.16 -10.95
CA THR A 136 5.89 -1.61 -10.31
C THR A 136 6.24 -0.58 -9.25
N THR A 137 7.22 -0.88 -8.38
CA THR A 137 7.74 0.06 -7.37
C THR A 137 8.27 1.34 -8.03
N GLY A 138 9.09 1.21 -9.08
CA GLY A 138 9.70 2.34 -9.78
C GLY A 138 8.67 3.25 -10.42
N ARG A 139 7.69 2.66 -11.13
CA ARG A 139 6.58 3.40 -11.71
C ARG A 139 5.82 4.22 -10.65
N GLU A 140 5.44 3.61 -9.54
CA GLU A 140 4.70 4.32 -8.50
C GLU A 140 5.57 5.35 -7.76
N ALA A 141 6.88 5.09 -7.57
CA ALA A 141 7.79 6.03 -6.96
C ALA A 141 7.90 7.34 -7.77
N VAL A 142 8.12 7.25 -9.08
CA VAL A 142 8.26 8.44 -9.93
C VAL A 142 6.94 9.21 -10.07
N LEU A 143 5.79 8.53 -10.14
CA LEU A 143 4.48 9.17 -10.16
C LEU A 143 4.14 9.91 -8.86
N LEU A 144 4.80 9.55 -7.78
CA LEU A 144 4.68 10.17 -6.46
C LEU A 144 5.82 11.18 -6.17
N ASN A 145 6.57 11.60 -7.18
CA ASN A 145 7.72 12.52 -7.06
C ASN A 145 8.85 12.00 -6.15
N ARG A 146 9.05 10.67 -6.09
CA ARG A 146 10.21 10.06 -5.45
C ARG A 146 11.27 9.73 -6.49
N LYS A 147 12.54 9.74 -6.08
CA LYS A 147 13.63 9.18 -6.88
C LYS A 147 13.56 7.66 -6.80
N PHE A 148 14.02 6.97 -7.84
CA PHE A 148 13.98 5.52 -7.88
C PHE A 148 15.36 4.94 -8.27
N LEU A 149 15.74 3.86 -7.59
CA LEU A 149 16.86 3.01 -7.95
C LEU A 149 16.39 1.57 -7.96
N GLY A 150 16.33 0.95 -9.13
CA GLY A 150 15.97 -0.46 -9.30
C GLY A 150 17.20 -1.30 -9.62
N ILE A 151 17.21 -2.53 -9.10
CA ILE A 151 18.22 -3.54 -9.42
C ILE A 151 17.47 -4.80 -9.84
N ASP A 152 17.91 -5.45 -10.90
CA ASP A 152 17.44 -6.77 -11.30
C ASP A 152 18.55 -7.54 -11.99
N ILE A 153 18.54 -8.87 -11.87
CA ILE A 153 19.51 -9.75 -12.54
C ILE A 153 19.20 -9.87 -14.04
N SER A 154 17.93 -9.71 -14.45
CA SER A 154 17.50 -9.79 -15.83
C SER A 154 17.60 -8.42 -16.50
N LYS A 155 18.39 -8.36 -17.57
CA LYS A 155 18.48 -7.16 -18.43
C LYS A 155 17.14 -6.82 -19.08
N GLU A 156 16.34 -7.83 -19.40
CA GLU A 156 15.00 -7.68 -19.98
C GLU A 156 14.07 -6.99 -18.99
N TYR A 157 14.11 -7.34 -17.70
CA TYR A 157 13.33 -6.67 -16.66
C TYR A 157 13.82 -5.27 -16.39
N CYS A 158 15.12 -5.01 -16.40
CA CYS A 158 15.64 -3.65 -16.32
C CYS A 158 15.11 -2.78 -17.47
N ALA A 159 15.19 -3.25 -18.71
CA ALA A 159 14.67 -2.54 -19.86
C ALA A 159 13.14 -2.33 -19.80
N LEU A 160 12.39 -3.33 -19.34
CA LEU A 160 10.95 -3.21 -19.11
C LEU A 160 10.63 -2.15 -18.06
N THR A 161 11.36 -2.14 -16.93
CA THR A 161 11.23 -1.16 -15.86
C THR A 161 11.47 0.26 -16.39
N GLU A 162 12.56 0.48 -17.11
CA GLU A 162 12.87 1.79 -17.71
C GLU A 162 11.77 2.27 -18.66
N ARG A 163 11.29 1.39 -19.55
CA ARG A 163 10.18 1.69 -20.48
C ARG A 163 8.92 2.11 -19.73
N ARG A 164 8.52 1.34 -18.71
CA ARG A 164 7.32 1.63 -17.93
C ARG A 164 7.41 2.93 -17.14
N ILE A 165 8.57 3.22 -16.58
CA ILE A 165 8.82 4.50 -15.88
C ILE A 165 8.70 5.66 -16.87
N ARG A 166 9.33 5.57 -18.05
CA ARG A 166 9.27 6.60 -19.08
C ARG A 166 7.83 6.84 -19.55
N ASN A 167 7.08 5.78 -19.88
CA ASN A 167 5.67 5.88 -20.27
C ASN A 167 4.81 6.53 -19.19
N ALA A 168 5.07 6.21 -17.93
CA ALA A 168 4.34 6.81 -16.81
C ALA A 168 4.61 8.31 -16.66
N LEU A 169 5.87 8.75 -16.82
CA LEU A 169 6.25 10.15 -16.78
C LEU A 169 5.68 10.94 -17.95
N ASP A 170 5.74 10.38 -19.17
CA ASP A 170 5.19 11.01 -20.38
C ASP A 170 3.67 11.21 -20.25
N ALA A 171 2.96 10.18 -19.77
CA ALA A 171 1.51 10.27 -19.52
C ALA A 171 1.18 11.29 -18.42
N HIS A 172 1.98 11.35 -17.35
CA HIS A 172 1.77 12.29 -16.26
C HIS A 172 2.07 13.73 -16.69
N GLY A 173 3.16 13.96 -17.41
CA GLY A 173 3.52 15.26 -18.00
C GLY A 173 2.45 15.78 -18.97
N SER A 174 1.91 14.92 -19.82
CA SER A 174 0.81 15.28 -20.71
C SER A 174 -0.44 15.72 -19.97
N LEU A 175 -0.81 15.06 -18.89
CA LEU A 175 -1.97 15.44 -18.06
C LEU A 175 -1.83 16.82 -17.40
N LEU A 176 -0.61 17.20 -17.01
CA LEU A 176 -0.33 18.51 -16.42
C LEU A 176 -0.47 19.65 -17.45
N LEU A 177 -0.19 19.39 -18.73
CA LEU A 177 -0.32 20.38 -19.80
C LEU A 177 -1.79 20.65 -20.21
N TYR A 178 -2.71 19.73 -19.95
CA TYR A 178 -4.14 19.89 -20.26
C TYR A 178 -4.97 20.54 -19.14
N ASN A 179 -4.39 20.76 -17.95
CA ASN A 179 -5.07 21.33 -16.79
C ASN A 179 -4.70 22.80 -16.50
N HIS A 180 -4.19 23.54 -17.52
CA HIS A 180 -3.92 24.98 -17.46
C HIS A 180 -4.81 25.76 -18.42
#